data_290a6f5ab324c34340cec8e91d6dc3fe
#
_entry.id   290a6f5ab324c34340cec8e91d6dc3fe
#
_cell.length_a   1.000
_cell.length_b   1.000
_cell.length_c   1.000
_cell.angle_alpha   90.00
_cell.angle_beta   90.00
_cell.angle_gamma   90.00
#
_symmetry.space_group_name_H-M   'P 1'
#
loop_
_entity.id
_entity.type
_entity.pdbx_description
1 polymer ?
#
loop_
_entity_poly.entity_id
_entity_poly.type
_entity_poly.pdbx_seq_one_letter_code
_entity_poly.pdbx_strand_id
1 'polypeptide(L)'
;MRGRLEGPGFTDWDEVHEVVADAYFPHELRPLSRDTAARSSLESSQMGPSRLARIGFGAPVSIESGHPGAYGINIPLAGRIVSVTGGTEVTSTPGLATICPPDTRTVITNWSSSCEIIGFKVDRDYLQREMDRVLARPGQELPRQLDLRTGAGADWLRFVRSVADQALRDSVLLHSDQVSQQLCGALTTALVLTAMPDDDTGAAGIRPRIVKRVIDAIQQDPARPWSAGEMAELVGVSVRRMQQGFREYVGMTPMEYLVDVRLERVHADLTGIGSCATVSEVATRWGIMHTGRFAAAYRRKYGVTPSESLRDRGV
;
A
#
# COMPACT_ATOMS: atom_id res chain seq x y z
N MET A 1 8.29 -2.91 26.92
CA MET A 1 8.66 -4.10 27.72
C MET A 1 8.99 -5.22 26.75
N ARG A 2 10.15 -5.82 26.79
CA ARG A 2 10.63 -6.86 25.86
C ARG A 2 10.47 -8.19 26.54
N GLY A 3 9.79 -9.12 25.91
CA GLY A 3 9.67 -10.48 26.40
C GLY A 3 10.35 -11.44 25.43
N ARG A 4 11.57 -11.85 25.75
CA ARG A 4 12.15 -13.09 25.25
C ARG A 4 12.05 -14.10 26.37
N LEU A 5 11.26 -15.13 26.20
CA LEU A 5 11.30 -16.29 27.07
C LEU A 5 12.15 -17.36 26.36
N GLU A 6 13.48 -17.30 26.56
CA GLU A 6 14.38 -18.44 26.44
C GLU A 6 14.46 -19.08 27.80
N GLY A 7 13.67 -20.09 28.04
CA GLY A 7 13.67 -20.95 29.23
C GLY A 7 13.13 -22.33 28.87
N PRO A 8 13.20 -23.30 29.79
CA PRO A 8 12.50 -24.57 29.61
C PRO A 8 11.04 -24.26 29.31
N GLY A 9 10.51 -24.90 28.25
CA GLY A 9 9.21 -24.57 27.65
C GLY A 9 8.09 -24.34 28.67
N PHE A 10 7.06 -23.61 28.23
CA PHE A 10 5.90 -23.31 29.04
C PHE A 10 5.39 -24.54 29.81
N THR A 11 4.97 -24.34 31.06
CA THR A 11 4.55 -25.44 31.94
C THR A 11 3.11 -25.83 31.68
N ASP A 12 2.24 -24.86 31.37
CA ASP A 12 0.83 -25.08 31.12
C ASP A 12 0.23 -24.07 30.12
N TRP A 13 -1.01 -24.26 29.75
CA TRP A 13 -1.73 -23.43 28.79
C TRP A 13 -2.14 -22.06 29.33
N ASP A 14 -2.30 -21.89 30.64
CA ASP A 14 -2.66 -20.64 31.26
C ASP A 14 -1.49 -19.67 31.18
N GLU A 15 -0.27 -20.17 31.42
CA GLU A 15 0.97 -19.39 31.22
C GLU A 15 1.15 -18.96 29.75
N VAL A 16 0.95 -19.86 28.79
CA VAL A 16 1.01 -19.52 27.36
C VAL A 16 -0.01 -18.44 27.02
N HIS A 17 -1.23 -18.60 27.51
CA HIS A 17 -2.32 -17.65 27.26
C HIS A 17 -1.95 -16.25 27.78
N GLU A 18 -1.52 -16.11 29.04
CA GLU A 18 -1.17 -14.82 29.62
C GLU A 18 -0.04 -14.12 28.84
N VAL A 19 1.03 -14.88 28.54
CA VAL A 19 2.21 -14.31 27.90
C VAL A 19 1.93 -13.91 26.45
N VAL A 20 1.17 -14.71 25.68
CA VAL A 20 0.79 -14.37 24.30
C VAL A 20 -0.23 -13.24 24.28
N ALA A 21 -1.15 -13.18 25.25
CA ALA A 21 -2.14 -12.10 25.36
C ALA A 21 -1.46 -10.74 25.62
N ASP A 22 -0.47 -10.68 26.50
CA ASP A 22 0.31 -9.47 26.76
C ASP A 22 1.18 -9.07 25.57
N ALA A 23 1.81 -10.06 24.94
CA ALA A 23 2.75 -9.83 23.85
C ALA A 23 2.09 -9.49 22.52
N TYR A 24 0.85 -9.91 22.25
CA TYR A 24 0.21 -9.70 20.96
C TYR A 24 -1.20 -9.12 21.07
N PHE A 25 -2.21 -9.92 21.38
CA PHE A 25 -3.58 -9.46 21.61
C PHE A 25 -4.23 -10.20 22.76
N PRO A 26 -5.08 -9.54 23.58
CA PRO A 26 -5.99 -10.24 24.46
C PRO A 26 -6.86 -11.23 23.67
N HIS A 27 -6.95 -12.46 24.14
CA HIS A 27 -7.67 -13.52 23.43
C HIS A 27 -8.14 -14.61 24.40
N GLU A 28 -9.07 -15.43 23.98
CA GLU A 28 -9.34 -16.73 24.59
C GLU A 28 -8.59 -17.81 23.84
N LEU A 29 -7.89 -18.68 24.57
CA LEU A 29 -7.12 -19.82 24.02
C LEU A 29 -7.77 -21.12 24.44
N ARG A 30 -8.00 -22.02 23.48
CA ARG A 30 -8.55 -23.37 23.75
C ARG A 30 -7.72 -24.40 23.01
N PRO A 31 -6.96 -25.28 23.72
CA PRO A 31 -6.31 -26.42 23.11
C PRO A 31 -7.33 -27.36 22.47
N LEU A 32 -7.05 -27.84 21.27
CA LEU A 32 -7.90 -28.79 20.53
C LEU A 32 -7.42 -30.24 20.65
N SER A 33 -6.32 -30.47 21.36
CA SER A 33 -5.75 -31.76 21.65
C SER A 33 -5.35 -31.88 23.11
N ARG A 34 -4.92 -33.06 23.53
CA ARG A 34 -4.36 -33.31 24.87
C ARG A 34 -2.86 -33.04 24.95
N ASP A 35 -2.28 -32.44 23.91
CA ASP A 35 -0.86 -32.11 23.87
C ASP A 35 -0.51 -31.05 24.94
N THR A 36 0.74 -31.09 25.39
CA THR A 36 1.24 -30.15 26.41
C THR A 36 1.64 -28.82 25.77
N ALA A 37 1.63 -27.76 26.59
CA ALA A 37 2.07 -26.42 26.22
C ALA A 37 3.60 -26.32 25.99
N ALA A 38 4.38 -27.34 26.33
CA ALA A 38 5.84 -27.33 26.34
C ALA A 38 6.53 -27.02 25.02
N ARG A 39 5.82 -27.11 23.88
CA ARG A 39 6.33 -26.77 22.54
C ARG A 39 5.92 -25.37 22.08
N SER A 40 5.22 -24.63 22.91
CA SER A 40 4.85 -23.26 22.59
C SER A 40 6.09 -22.36 22.60
N SER A 41 6.12 -21.40 21.70
CA SER A 41 7.22 -20.44 21.56
C SER A 41 6.66 -19.05 21.34
N LEU A 42 7.28 -18.06 21.98
CA LEU A 42 6.97 -16.67 21.80
C LEU A 42 8.23 -15.82 21.85
N GLU A 43 8.40 -14.99 20.84
CA GLU A 43 9.34 -13.87 20.82
C GLU A 43 8.59 -12.63 20.40
N SER A 44 8.82 -11.47 21.04
CA SER A 44 8.17 -10.23 20.63
C SER A 44 9.05 -9.02 20.81
N SER A 45 8.88 -8.03 19.93
CA SER A 45 9.58 -6.75 19.97
C SER A 45 8.64 -5.60 19.60
N GLN A 46 8.65 -4.55 20.43
CA GLN A 46 7.92 -3.32 20.15
C GLN A 46 8.69 -2.47 19.15
N MET A 47 8.01 -1.92 18.15
CA MET A 47 8.58 -1.05 17.12
C MET A 47 7.68 0.18 16.92
N GLY A 48 7.89 1.22 17.73
CA GLY A 48 7.03 2.40 17.71
C GLY A 48 5.55 2.03 17.94
N PRO A 49 4.61 2.43 17.05
CA PRO A 49 3.19 2.11 17.14
C PRO A 49 2.84 0.67 16.70
N SER A 50 3.83 -0.14 16.37
CA SER A 50 3.65 -1.51 15.92
C SER A 50 4.43 -2.49 16.77
N ARG A 51 4.05 -3.77 16.73
CA ARG A 51 4.77 -4.86 17.38
C ARG A 51 4.94 -6.02 16.42
N LEU A 52 6.12 -6.62 16.42
CA LEU A 52 6.38 -7.91 15.77
C LEU A 52 6.42 -9.00 16.84
N ALA A 53 5.82 -10.14 16.52
CA ALA A 53 5.87 -11.32 17.37
C ALA A 53 6.09 -12.56 16.51
N ARG A 54 6.86 -13.53 17.00
CA ARG A 54 6.92 -14.89 16.45
C ARG A 54 6.20 -15.79 17.43
N ILE A 55 5.18 -16.50 16.96
CA ILE A 55 4.27 -17.26 17.81
C ILE A 55 4.09 -18.66 17.23
N GLY A 56 4.32 -19.67 18.03
CA GLY A 56 4.01 -21.07 17.75
C GLY A 56 3.45 -21.76 19.00
N PHE A 57 2.40 -22.55 18.84
CA PHE A 57 1.80 -23.27 19.96
C PHE A 57 2.25 -24.73 20.06
N GLY A 58 2.86 -25.30 19.00
CA GLY A 58 3.33 -26.69 18.97
C GLY A 58 2.22 -27.74 19.09
N ALA A 59 0.97 -27.30 19.24
CA ALA A 59 -0.24 -28.12 19.33
C ALA A 59 -1.39 -27.43 18.60
N PRO A 60 -2.44 -28.12 18.17
CA PRO A 60 -3.58 -27.50 17.57
C PRO A 60 -4.41 -26.74 18.62
N VAL A 61 -4.69 -25.46 18.33
CA VAL A 61 -5.45 -24.57 19.21
C VAL A 61 -6.56 -23.82 18.46
N SER A 62 -7.56 -23.39 19.19
CA SER A 62 -8.53 -22.37 18.76
C SER A 62 -8.31 -21.11 19.56
N ILE A 63 -8.43 -19.95 18.90
CA ILE A 63 -8.20 -18.63 19.49
C ILE A 63 -9.36 -17.72 19.12
N GLU A 64 -9.89 -17.00 20.10
CA GLU A 64 -10.86 -15.95 19.86
C GLU A 64 -10.32 -14.61 20.36
N SER A 65 -10.32 -13.58 19.50
CA SER A 65 -9.87 -12.23 19.84
C SER A 65 -10.73 -11.17 19.17
N GLY A 66 -10.90 -10.02 19.85
CA GLY A 66 -11.52 -8.83 19.29
C GLY A 66 -10.54 -7.84 18.66
N HIS A 67 -9.23 -8.07 18.75
CA HIS A 67 -8.17 -7.18 18.24
C HIS A 67 -8.32 -5.71 18.67
N PRO A 68 -8.43 -5.40 19.98
CA PRO A 68 -8.74 -4.06 20.45
C PRO A 68 -7.75 -3.02 19.95
N GLY A 69 -8.26 -1.99 19.27
CA GLY A 69 -7.54 -0.81 18.83
C GLY A 69 -6.42 -1.03 17.81
N ALA A 70 -6.24 -2.24 17.27
CA ALA A 70 -5.13 -2.51 16.34
C ALA A 70 -5.48 -3.58 15.30
N TYR A 71 -4.83 -3.52 14.15
CA TYR A 71 -4.83 -4.59 13.16
C TYR A 71 -3.85 -5.69 13.55
N GLY A 72 -4.26 -6.94 13.37
CA GLY A 72 -3.40 -8.11 13.45
C GLY A 72 -3.15 -8.70 12.06
N ILE A 73 -1.90 -8.76 11.64
CA ILE A 73 -1.50 -9.41 10.38
C ILE A 73 -0.76 -10.69 10.74
N ASN A 74 -1.38 -11.84 10.51
CA ASN A 74 -0.84 -13.15 10.83
C ASN A 74 -0.23 -13.78 9.57
N ILE A 75 1.08 -13.97 9.56
CA ILE A 75 1.86 -14.46 8.42
C ILE A 75 2.41 -15.85 8.76
N PRO A 76 1.76 -16.95 8.33
CA PRO A 76 2.28 -18.29 8.57
C PRO A 76 3.64 -18.49 7.91
N LEU A 77 4.61 -18.98 8.70
CA LEU A 77 5.92 -19.44 8.25
C LEU A 77 5.90 -20.93 7.95
N ALA A 78 5.07 -21.68 8.71
CA ALA A 78 4.80 -23.09 8.57
C ALA A 78 3.35 -23.38 8.95
N GLY A 79 2.83 -24.56 8.61
CA GLY A 79 1.49 -24.99 8.96
C GLY A 79 0.36 -24.17 8.33
N ARG A 80 -0.76 -24.05 9.03
CA ARG A 80 -1.94 -23.30 8.56
C ARG A 80 -2.76 -22.71 9.69
N ILE A 81 -3.48 -21.64 9.36
CA ILE A 81 -4.52 -21.01 10.21
C ILE A 81 -5.82 -21.00 9.43
N VAL A 82 -6.90 -21.42 10.07
CA VAL A 82 -8.28 -21.22 9.58
C VAL A 82 -8.97 -20.25 10.52
N SER A 83 -9.42 -19.12 9.99
CA SER A 83 -10.04 -18.05 10.78
C SER A 83 -11.36 -17.61 10.19
N VAL A 84 -12.31 -17.21 11.06
CA VAL A 84 -13.62 -16.66 10.70
C VAL A 84 -13.73 -15.25 11.26
N THR A 85 -13.98 -14.28 10.40
CA THR A 85 -14.19 -12.87 10.77
C THR A 85 -15.41 -12.33 10.05
N GLY A 86 -16.42 -11.84 10.80
CA GLY A 86 -17.65 -11.32 10.20
C GLY A 86 -18.39 -12.34 9.32
N GLY A 87 -18.32 -13.63 9.67
CA GLY A 87 -18.93 -14.72 8.90
C GLY A 87 -18.12 -15.20 7.68
N THR A 88 -16.99 -14.56 7.37
CA THR A 88 -16.10 -14.98 6.28
C THR A 88 -14.98 -15.85 6.80
N GLU A 89 -14.88 -17.07 6.26
CA GLU A 89 -13.78 -17.99 6.56
C GLU A 89 -12.59 -17.73 5.64
N VAL A 90 -11.39 -17.67 6.23
CA VAL A 90 -10.12 -17.51 5.52
C VAL A 90 -9.13 -18.57 6.00
N THR A 91 -8.52 -19.29 5.05
CA THR A 91 -7.41 -20.21 5.32
C THR A 91 -6.11 -19.58 4.85
N SER A 92 -5.14 -19.42 5.75
CA SER A 92 -3.79 -18.93 5.43
C SER A 92 -2.73 -19.99 5.71
N THR A 93 -1.80 -20.12 4.78
CA THR A 93 -0.63 -20.99 4.78
C THR A 93 0.61 -20.18 4.42
N PRO A 94 1.85 -20.72 4.43
CA PRO A 94 3.01 -19.97 3.95
C PRO A 94 2.78 -19.33 2.57
N GLY A 95 3.01 -18.02 2.52
CA GLY A 95 2.71 -17.19 1.34
C GLY A 95 1.32 -16.56 1.31
N LEU A 96 0.46 -16.81 2.31
CA LEU A 96 -0.82 -16.14 2.48
C LEU A 96 -0.90 -15.60 3.92
N ALA A 97 -1.22 -14.31 4.09
CA ALA A 97 -1.42 -13.72 5.41
C ALA A 97 -2.89 -13.45 5.67
N THR A 98 -3.34 -13.66 6.92
CA THR A 98 -4.66 -13.22 7.38
C THR A 98 -4.55 -11.83 7.99
N ILE A 99 -5.45 -10.93 7.62
CA ILE A 99 -5.60 -9.60 8.23
C ILE A 99 -6.85 -9.59 9.09
N CYS A 100 -6.65 -9.38 10.38
CA CYS A 100 -7.68 -9.24 11.40
C CYS A 100 -7.89 -7.75 11.68
N PRO A 101 -9.07 -7.18 11.38
CA PRO A 101 -9.33 -5.76 11.62
C PRO A 101 -9.51 -5.46 13.10
N PRO A 102 -9.29 -4.19 13.50
CA PRO A 102 -9.50 -3.76 14.89
C PRO A 102 -10.96 -3.90 15.31
N ASP A 103 -11.13 -4.09 16.60
CA ASP A 103 -12.42 -4.11 17.29
C ASP A 103 -13.45 -5.08 16.65
N THR A 104 -12.95 -6.10 15.98
CA THR A 104 -13.75 -7.09 15.25
C THR A 104 -13.46 -8.49 15.79
N ARG A 105 -14.53 -9.19 16.20
CA ARG A 105 -14.43 -10.57 16.66
C ARG A 105 -13.90 -11.46 15.53
N THR A 106 -12.76 -12.08 15.78
CA THR A 106 -12.14 -13.08 14.90
C THR A 106 -11.96 -14.37 15.70
N VAL A 107 -12.37 -15.48 15.12
CA VAL A 107 -12.17 -16.82 15.68
C VAL A 107 -11.22 -17.58 14.78
N ILE A 108 -10.04 -17.93 15.27
CA ILE A 108 -9.18 -18.91 14.65
C ILE A 108 -9.70 -20.27 15.10
N THR A 109 -10.40 -20.94 14.20
CA THR A 109 -11.03 -22.25 14.49
C THR A 109 -10.02 -23.38 14.46
N ASN A 110 -8.91 -23.21 13.75
CA ASN A 110 -7.83 -24.16 13.65
C ASN A 110 -6.50 -23.46 13.40
N TRP A 111 -5.64 -23.48 14.41
CA TRP A 111 -4.21 -23.21 14.30
C TRP A 111 -3.51 -24.56 14.36
N SER A 112 -2.89 -25.02 13.25
CA SER A 112 -2.31 -26.37 13.21
C SER A 112 -1.09 -26.49 14.12
N SER A 113 -0.80 -27.72 14.59
CA SER A 113 0.34 -27.99 15.50
C SER A 113 1.70 -27.58 14.97
N SER A 114 1.87 -27.60 13.65
CA SER A 114 3.11 -27.15 12.98
C SER A 114 3.09 -25.67 12.62
N CYS A 115 2.03 -24.93 12.96
CA CYS A 115 1.90 -23.54 12.56
C CYS A 115 2.74 -22.65 13.47
N GLU A 116 3.61 -21.88 12.82
CA GLU A 116 4.37 -20.77 13.37
C GLU A 116 4.11 -19.54 12.52
N ILE A 117 3.89 -18.40 13.15
CA ILE A 117 3.66 -17.14 12.44
C ILE A 117 4.68 -16.06 12.78
N ILE A 118 4.84 -15.11 11.87
CA ILE A 118 5.14 -13.73 12.24
C ILE A 118 3.82 -12.99 12.37
N GLY A 119 3.53 -12.49 13.58
CA GLY A 119 2.44 -11.57 13.86
C GLY A 119 2.93 -10.13 13.75
N PHE A 120 2.27 -9.30 12.95
CA PHE A 120 2.52 -7.87 12.86
C PHE A 120 1.29 -7.13 13.36
N LYS A 121 1.38 -6.57 14.57
CA LYS A 121 0.34 -5.75 15.20
C LYS A 121 0.60 -4.29 14.89
N VAL A 122 -0.40 -3.59 14.36
CA VAL A 122 -0.28 -2.17 13.99
C VAL A 122 -1.45 -1.41 14.60
N ASP A 123 -1.16 -0.32 15.33
CA ASP A 123 -2.18 0.59 15.87
C ASP A 123 -3.13 1.07 14.76
N ARG A 124 -4.45 1.05 15.04
CA ARG A 124 -5.50 1.41 14.08
C ARG A 124 -5.32 2.82 13.52
N ASP A 125 -5.17 3.79 14.42
CA ASP A 125 -5.14 5.20 14.01
C ASP A 125 -3.84 5.53 13.27
N TYR A 126 -2.74 4.86 13.66
CA TYR A 126 -1.48 4.96 12.94
C TYR A 126 -1.59 4.39 11.52
N LEU A 127 -2.12 3.18 11.37
CA LEU A 127 -2.30 2.56 10.05
C LEU A 127 -3.29 3.36 9.19
N GLN A 128 -4.38 3.89 9.77
CA GLN A 128 -5.33 4.70 9.02
C GLN A 128 -4.69 5.98 8.48
N ARG A 129 -3.92 6.71 9.30
CA ARG A 129 -3.16 7.89 8.84
C ARG A 129 -2.19 7.53 7.72
N GLU A 130 -1.53 6.39 7.82
CA GLU A 130 -0.61 5.92 6.79
C GLU A 130 -1.33 5.54 5.49
N MET A 131 -2.49 4.89 5.59
CA MET A 131 -3.35 4.58 4.44
C MET A 131 -3.82 5.86 3.75
N ASP A 132 -4.33 6.84 4.51
CA ASP A 132 -4.80 8.12 3.96
C ASP A 132 -3.65 8.87 3.26
N ARG A 133 -2.45 8.88 3.88
CA ARG A 133 -1.25 9.49 3.32
C ARG A 133 -0.78 8.81 2.02
N VAL A 134 -0.84 7.48 2.00
CA VAL A 134 -0.31 6.66 0.91
C VAL A 134 -1.33 6.54 -0.22
N LEU A 135 -2.62 6.33 0.08
CA LEU A 135 -3.66 6.08 -0.92
C LEU A 135 -4.33 7.38 -1.41
N ALA A 136 -4.19 8.46 -0.66
CA ALA A 136 -4.90 9.72 -0.91
C ALA A 136 -6.43 9.55 -1.07
N ARG A 137 -6.98 8.48 -0.48
CA ARG A 137 -8.41 8.13 -0.48
C ARG A 137 -8.78 7.73 0.95
N PRO A 138 -9.55 8.55 1.70
CA PRO A 138 -9.97 8.20 3.05
C PRO A 138 -10.97 7.05 3.06
N GLY A 139 -11.01 6.32 4.19
CA GLY A 139 -12.03 5.31 4.44
C GLY A 139 -11.81 3.97 3.71
N GLN A 140 -10.60 3.68 3.24
CA GLN A 140 -10.29 2.37 2.68
C GLN A 140 -10.06 1.35 3.79
N GLU A 141 -10.50 0.10 3.55
CA GLU A 141 -10.25 -1.03 4.44
C GLU A 141 -9.26 -2.01 3.82
N LEU A 142 -8.42 -2.62 4.67
CA LEU A 142 -7.51 -3.68 4.21
C LEU A 142 -8.31 -4.96 3.87
N PRO A 143 -7.86 -5.76 2.87
CA PRO A 143 -8.47 -7.04 2.56
C PRO A 143 -8.30 -8.02 3.73
N ARG A 144 -9.15 -9.04 3.83
CA ARG A 144 -9.06 -10.07 4.88
C ARG A 144 -7.87 -11.03 4.70
N GLN A 145 -7.40 -11.17 3.48
CA GLN A 145 -6.24 -12.00 3.15
C GLN A 145 -5.32 -11.26 2.19
N LEU A 146 -4.02 -11.52 2.33
CA LEU A 146 -2.98 -10.94 1.50
C LEU A 146 -2.17 -12.05 0.83
N ASP A 147 -2.04 -11.99 -0.50
CA ASP A 147 -1.17 -12.89 -1.26
C ASP A 147 0.28 -12.38 -1.20
N LEU A 148 1.15 -13.20 -0.62
CA LEU A 148 2.57 -12.90 -0.42
C LEU A 148 3.49 -13.80 -1.26
N ARG A 149 2.95 -14.50 -2.26
CA ARG A 149 3.70 -15.47 -3.08
C ARG A 149 4.45 -14.80 -4.22
N THR A 150 3.94 -13.69 -4.73
CA THR A 150 4.47 -13.03 -5.93
C THR A 150 4.45 -11.50 -5.79
N GLY A 151 5.20 -10.80 -6.66
CA GLY A 151 5.18 -9.34 -6.77
C GLY A 151 5.47 -8.62 -5.45
N ALA A 152 4.77 -7.51 -5.23
CA ALA A 152 4.92 -6.68 -4.03
C ALA A 152 4.68 -7.46 -2.72
N GLY A 153 3.79 -8.47 -2.74
CA GLY A 153 3.55 -9.33 -1.59
C GLY A 153 4.78 -10.15 -1.19
N ALA A 154 5.46 -10.75 -2.16
CA ALA A 154 6.69 -11.51 -1.91
C ALA A 154 7.83 -10.58 -1.43
N ASP A 155 7.91 -9.37 -1.97
CA ASP A 155 8.90 -8.37 -1.54
C ASP A 155 8.65 -7.93 -0.10
N TRP A 156 7.39 -7.63 0.24
CA TRP A 156 7.00 -7.29 1.61
C TRP A 156 7.26 -8.44 2.59
N LEU A 157 6.97 -9.68 2.21
CA LEU A 157 7.25 -10.86 3.04
C LEU A 157 8.75 -11.00 3.35
N ARG A 158 9.62 -10.78 2.35
CA ARG A 158 11.08 -10.79 2.58
C ARG A 158 11.51 -9.69 3.53
N PHE A 159 10.93 -8.49 3.36
CA PHE A 159 11.25 -7.34 4.20
C PHE A 159 10.80 -7.56 5.64
N VAL A 160 9.55 -7.96 5.89
CA VAL A 160 9.05 -8.19 7.25
C VAL A 160 9.81 -9.32 7.95
N ARG A 161 10.18 -10.39 7.23
CA ARG A 161 11.02 -11.47 7.75
C ARG A 161 12.40 -10.96 8.20
N SER A 162 13.07 -10.18 7.34
CA SER A 162 14.39 -9.63 7.66
C SER A 162 14.35 -8.74 8.90
N VAL A 163 13.33 -7.87 8.99
CA VAL A 163 13.16 -6.99 10.17
C VAL A 163 12.80 -7.79 11.42
N ALA A 164 11.91 -8.78 11.31
CA ALA A 164 11.54 -9.65 12.43
C ALA A 164 12.74 -10.44 12.95
N ASP A 165 13.54 -11.02 12.07
CA ASP A 165 14.75 -11.78 12.48
C ASP A 165 15.74 -10.88 13.25
N GLN A 166 15.89 -9.63 12.88
CA GLN A 166 16.74 -8.69 13.61
C GLN A 166 16.09 -8.20 14.92
N ALA A 167 14.81 -7.87 14.88
CA ALA A 167 14.08 -7.36 16.05
C ALA A 167 13.98 -8.40 17.17
N LEU A 168 13.82 -9.67 16.80
CA LEU A 168 13.66 -10.77 17.74
C LEU A 168 15.00 -11.35 18.22
N ARG A 169 16.12 -11.08 17.51
CA ARG A 169 17.48 -11.46 17.93
C ARG A 169 18.21 -10.41 18.76
N ASP A 170 17.50 -9.44 19.30
CA ASP A 170 18.04 -8.37 20.16
C ASP A 170 19.12 -7.50 19.48
N SER A 171 18.86 -7.08 18.25
CA SER A 171 19.75 -6.21 17.47
C SER A 171 19.95 -4.86 18.19
N VAL A 172 21.20 -4.50 18.44
CA VAL A 172 21.58 -3.21 19.06
C VAL A 172 21.02 -2.01 18.30
N LEU A 173 20.94 -2.07 16.97
CA LEU A 173 20.39 -1.00 16.14
C LEU A 173 18.90 -0.75 16.43
N LEU A 174 18.14 -1.82 16.73
CA LEU A 174 16.72 -1.72 17.04
C LEU A 174 16.43 -1.28 18.48
N HIS A 175 17.47 -1.06 19.28
CA HIS A 175 17.36 -0.37 20.57
C HIS A 175 17.16 1.15 20.38
N SER A 176 17.51 1.70 19.22
CA SER A 176 17.22 3.08 18.90
C SER A 176 15.74 3.24 18.53
N ASP A 177 15.01 4.06 19.29
CA ASP A 177 13.61 4.40 19.00
C ASP A 177 13.46 4.99 17.60
N GLN A 178 14.43 5.80 17.16
CA GLN A 178 14.41 6.41 15.82
C GLN A 178 14.50 5.34 14.73
N VAL A 179 15.40 4.36 14.84
CA VAL A 179 15.53 3.27 13.87
C VAL A 179 14.28 2.41 13.87
N SER A 180 13.77 2.04 15.05
CA SER A 180 12.54 1.25 15.20
C SER A 180 11.32 1.95 14.59
N GLN A 181 11.16 3.26 14.80
CA GLN A 181 10.07 4.04 14.20
C GLN A 181 10.19 4.14 12.69
N GLN A 182 11.39 4.35 12.14
CA GLN A 182 11.58 4.40 10.69
C GLN A 182 11.29 3.07 10.01
N LEU A 183 11.75 1.96 10.60
CA LEU A 183 11.46 0.61 10.09
C LEU A 183 9.98 0.27 10.19
N CYS A 184 9.32 0.63 11.30
CA CYS A 184 7.88 0.51 11.43
C CYS A 184 7.14 1.27 10.31
N GLY A 185 7.53 2.53 10.04
CA GLY A 185 6.98 3.33 8.95
C GLY A 185 7.16 2.66 7.59
N ALA A 186 8.36 2.18 7.30
CA ALA A 186 8.67 1.48 6.06
C ALA A 186 7.85 0.18 5.88
N LEU A 187 7.74 -0.63 6.94
CA LEU A 187 6.92 -1.86 6.93
C LEU A 187 5.44 -1.56 6.71
N THR A 188 4.91 -0.54 7.39
CA THR A 188 3.49 -0.16 7.28
C THR A 188 3.18 0.44 5.92
N THR A 189 4.02 1.34 5.40
CA THR A 189 3.87 1.88 4.03
C THR A 189 3.89 0.76 3.00
N ALA A 190 4.85 -0.16 3.11
CA ALA A 190 4.97 -1.29 2.19
C ALA A 190 3.78 -2.26 2.31
N LEU A 191 3.23 -2.49 3.51
CA LEU A 191 1.98 -3.25 3.72
C LEU A 191 0.82 -2.61 2.96
N VAL A 192 0.62 -1.29 3.12
CA VAL A 192 -0.47 -0.57 2.45
C VAL A 192 -0.34 -0.68 0.93
N LEU A 193 0.86 -0.49 0.38
CA LEU A 193 1.13 -0.63 -1.06
C LEU A 193 0.89 -2.04 -1.59
N THR A 194 1.14 -3.04 -0.75
CA THR A 194 0.94 -4.46 -1.10
C THR A 194 -0.53 -4.85 -1.01
N ALA A 195 -1.22 -4.40 0.02
CA ALA A 195 -2.62 -4.76 0.29
C ALA A 195 -3.61 -4.05 -0.63
N MET A 196 -3.24 -2.85 -1.09
CA MET A 196 -4.08 -1.98 -1.90
C MET A 196 -3.31 -1.60 -3.18
N PRO A 197 -3.04 -2.57 -4.08
CA PRO A 197 -2.47 -2.24 -5.37
C PRO A 197 -3.45 -1.32 -6.11
N ASP A 198 -2.93 -0.27 -6.73
CA ASP A 198 -3.76 0.53 -7.63
C ASP A 198 -4.34 -0.38 -8.73
N ASP A 199 -5.65 -0.34 -8.96
CA ASP A 199 -6.37 -1.14 -9.97
C ASP A 199 -5.87 -0.95 -11.42
N ASP A 200 -4.88 -0.09 -11.61
CA ASP A 200 -4.28 0.29 -12.89
C ASP A 200 -2.95 -0.46 -13.19
N THR A 201 -2.62 -1.54 -12.45
CA THR A 201 -1.43 -2.36 -12.74
C THR A 201 -1.68 -3.49 -13.72
N GLY A 202 -2.31 -3.17 -14.85
CA GLY A 202 -2.11 -3.90 -16.09
C GLY A 202 -0.75 -3.50 -16.68
N ALA A 203 0.26 -4.35 -16.49
CA ALA A 203 1.51 -4.41 -17.26
C ALA A 203 2.19 -3.09 -17.68
N ALA A 204 2.53 -2.21 -16.73
CA ALA A 204 3.60 -1.22 -16.89
C ALA A 204 3.95 -0.67 -15.49
N GLY A 205 5.23 -0.72 -15.15
CA GLY A 205 5.82 -0.43 -13.83
C GLY A 205 5.16 0.72 -13.07
N ILE A 206 5.13 0.54 -11.75
CA ILE A 206 4.60 1.49 -10.75
C ILE A 206 4.94 2.93 -11.16
N ARG A 207 3.98 3.63 -11.77
CA ARG A 207 4.08 5.10 -11.87
C ARG A 207 3.99 5.62 -10.45
N PRO A 208 4.98 6.33 -9.91
CA PRO A 208 4.86 6.87 -8.57
C PRO A 208 3.54 7.64 -8.47
N ARG A 209 2.83 7.50 -7.38
CA ARG A 209 1.54 8.20 -7.13
C ARG A 209 1.61 9.70 -7.36
N ILE A 210 2.77 10.29 -7.09
CA ILE A 210 3.08 11.69 -7.40
C ILE A 210 2.82 11.98 -8.89
N VAL A 211 3.35 11.12 -9.78
CA VAL A 211 3.20 11.28 -11.23
C VAL A 211 1.75 11.07 -11.65
N LYS A 212 1.09 10.02 -11.15
CA LYS A 212 -0.32 9.75 -11.44
C LYS A 212 -1.22 10.90 -11.02
N ARG A 213 -1.11 11.39 -9.78
CA ARG A 213 -1.94 12.52 -9.30
C ARG A 213 -1.79 13.77 -10.14
N VAL A 214 -0.59 14.09 -10.59
CA VAL A 214 -0.37 15.25 -11.49
C VAL A 214 -0.98 14.96 -12.86
N ILE A 215 -0.84 13.75 -13.41
CA ILE A 215 -1.49 13.35 -14.68
C ILE A 215 -3.00 13.49 -14.57
N ASP A 216 -3.62 12.95 -13.53
CA ASP A 216 -5.07 12.99 -13.30
C ASP A 216 -5.57 14.43 -13.20
N ALA A 217 -4.85 15.30 -12.48
CA ALA A 217 -5.20 16.71 -12.36
C ALA A 217 -5.10 17.47 -13.70
N ILE A 218 -4.07 17.19 -14.49
CA ILE A 218 -3.92 17.75 -15.84
C ILE A 218 -5.03 17.28 -16.76
N GLN A 219 -5.38 16.00 -16.72
CA GLN A 219 -6.43 15.43 -17.59
C GLN A 219 -7.83 15.91 -17.20
N GLN A 220 -8.07 16.15 -15.90
CA GLN A 220 -9.34 16.66 -15.39
C GLN A 220 -9.58 18.12 -15.80
N ASP A 221 -8.56 18.96 -15.75
CA ASP A 221 -8.66 20.38 -16.15
C ASP A 221 -7.38 20.82 -16.90
N PRO A 222 -7.24 20.46 -18.19
CA PRO A 222 -6.08 20.84 -18.98
C PRO A 222 -6.06 22.31 -19.36
N ALA A 223 -7.19 23.02 -19.31
CA ALA A 223 -7.31 24.44 -19.64
C ALA A 223 -6.76 25.35 -18.54
N ARG A 224 -6.74 24.87 -17.29
CA ARG A 224 -6.21 25.61 -16.14
C ARG A 224 -4.76 26.04 -16.39
N PRO A 225 -4.39 27.29 -16.00
CA PRO A 225 -3.01 27.79 -16.16
C PRO A 225 -2.05 27.16 -15.15
N TRP A 226 -1.83 25.86 -15.29
CA TRP A 226 -0.93 25.09 -14.43
C TRP A 226 0.50 25.60 -14.50
N SER A 227 1.13 25.79 -13.33
CA SER A 227 2.57 25.96 -13.18
C SER A 227 3.22 24.71 -12.59
N ALA A 228 4.52 24.57 -12.80
CA ALA A 228 5.27 23.47 -12.18
C ALA A 228 5.26 23.54 -10.64
N GLY A 229 5.15 24.73 -10.06
CA GLY A 229 5.00 24.96 -8.63
C GLY A 229 3.69 24.40 -8.11
N GLU A 230 2.55 24.79 -8.70
CA GLU A 230 1.21 24.31 -8.31
C GLU A 230 1.07 22.79 -8.44
N MET A 231 1.65 22.18 -9.49
CA MET A 231 1.67 20.74 -9.66
C MET A 231 2.47 20.04 -8.55
N ALA A 232 3.60 20.63 -8.13
CA ALA A 232 4.43 20.10 -7.05
C ALA A 232 3.76 20.24 -5.68
N GLU A 233 3.09 21.37 -5.43
CA GLU A 233 2.27 21.62 -4.21
C GLU A 233 1.11 20.63 -4.11
N LEU A 234 0.40 20.36 -5.21
CA LEU A 234 -0.70 19.40 -5.28
C LEU A 234 -0.31 18.01 -4.73
N VAL A 235 0.94 17.61 -4.95
CA VAL A 235 1.46 16.29 -4.55
C VAL A 235 2.42 16.35 -3.37
N GLY A 236 2.63 17.52 -2.77
CA GLY A 236 3.42 17.70 -1.54
C GLY A 236 4.92 17.42 -1.72
N VAL A 237 5.50 17.70 -2.88
CA VAL A 237 6.93 17.48 -3.16
C VAL A 237 7.59 18.72 -3.80
N SER A 238 8.93 18.73 -3.85
CA SER A 238 9.63 19.77 -4.60
C SER A 238 9.44 19.63 -6.12
N VAL A 239 9.47 20.76 -6.84
CA VAL A 239 9.41 20.78 -8.31
C VAL A 239 10.44 19.85 -8.93
N ARG A 240 11.67 19.84 -8.40
CA ARG A 240 12.75 18.97 -8.87
C ARG A 240 12.40 17.48 -8.76
N ARG A 241 11.82 17.05 -7.62
CA ARG A 241 11.42 15.66 -7.40
C ARG A 241 10.27 15.24 -8.33
N MET A 242 9.27 16.11 -8.50
CA MET A 242 8.17 15.87 -9.44
C MET A 242 8.68 15.75 -10.88
N GLN A 243 9.56 16.66 -11.34
CA GLN A 243 10.13 16.62 -12.70
C GLN A 243 10.99 15.37 -12.91
N GLN A 244 11.73 14.94 -11.89
CA GLN A 244 12.51 13.69 -11.96
C GLN A 244 11.59 12.50 -12.15
N GLY A 245 10.53 12.37 -11.35
CA GLY A 245 9.54 11.31 -11.48
C GLY A 245 8.88 11.28 -12.86
N PHE A 246 8.48 12.43 -13.39
CA PHE A 246 7.91 12.51 -14.74
C PHE A 246 8.88 12.04 -15.84
N ARG A 247 10.16 12.46 -15.78
CA ARG A 247 11.17 11.99 -16.76
C ARG A 247 11.40 10.49 -16.67
N GLU A 248 11.44 9.95 -15.46
CA GLU A 248 11.67 8.53 -15.20
C GLU A 248 10.49 7.65 -15.66
N TYR A 249 9.26 8.09 -15.42
CA TYR A 249 8.07 7.24 -15.60
C TYR A 249 7.21 7.61 -16.81
N VAL A 250 7.31 8.85 -17.32
CA VAL A 250 6.54 9.35 -18.47
C VAL A 250 7.46 9.68 -19.65
N GLY A 251 8.76 9.81 -19.41
CA GLY A 251 9.74 10.16 -20.43
C GLY A 251 9.78 11.64 -20.80
N MET A 252 8.99 12.50 -20.14
CA MET A 252 8.89 13.94 -20.40
C MET A 252 8.68 14.74 -19.11
N THR A 253 8.72 16.06 -19.17
CA THR A 253 8.40 16.91 -18.02
C THR A 253 6.88 17.08 -17.84
N PRO A 254 6.38 17.44 -16.62
CA PRO A 254 4.96 17.71 -16.41
C PRO A 254 4.38 18.78 -17.34
N MET A 255 5.17 19.80 -17.65
CA MET A 255 4.76 20.89 -18.56
C MET A 255 4.69 20.45 -20.02
N GLU A 256 5.59 19.58 -20.46
CA GLU A 256 5.53 18.94 -21.80
C GLU A 256 4.30 18.03 -21.89
N TYR A 257 3.99 17.28 -20.84
CA TYR A 257 2.78 16.45 -20.78
C TYR A 257 1.49 17.30 -20.85
N LEU A 258 1.44 18.43 -20.11
CA LEU A 258 0.32 19.38 -20.20
C LEU A 258 0.12 19.90 -21.63
N VAL A 259 1.22 20.29 -22.30
CA VAL A 259 1.15 20.74 -23.70
C VAL A 259 0.64 19.63 -24.61
N ASP A 260 1.08 18.40 -24.39
CA ASP A 260 0.69 17.24 -25.20
C ASP A 260 -0.81 16.93 -25.06
N VAL A 261 -1.36 16.96 -23.85
CA VAL A 261 -2.80 16.80 -23.59
C VAL A 261 -3.62 17.94 -24.20
N ARG A 262 -3.15 19.18 -24.11
CA ARG A 262 -3.80 20.32 -24.74
C ARG A 262 -3.88 20.20 -26.26
N LEU A 263 -2.80 19.72 -26.87
CA LEU A 263 -2.77 19.46 -28.33
C LEU A 263 -3.75 18.37 -28.74
N GLU A 264 -3.93 17.34 -27.93
CA GLU A 264 -4.94 16.28 -28.19
C GLU A 264 -6.36 16.84 -28.12
N ARG A 265 -6.67 17.65 -27.12
CA ARG A 265 -7.99 18.29 -27.00
C ARG A 265 -8.27 19.24 -28.16
N VAL A 266 -7.28 20.06 -28.53
CA VAL A 266 -7.39 20.93 -29.71
C VAL A 266 -7.59 20.14 -30.97
N HIS A 267 -6.85 19.06 -31.20
CA HIS A 267 -6.99 18.20 -32.37
C HIS A 267 -8.40 17.60 -32.46
N ALA A 268 -8.90 17.05 -31.34
CA ALA A 268 -10.25 16.51 -31.27
C ALA A 268 -11.33 17.57 -31.60
N ASP A 269 -11.18 18.79 -31.08
CA ASP A 269 -12.13 19.89 -31.37
C ASP A 269 -12.02 20.37 -32.83
N LEU A 270 -10.81 20.41 -33.41
CA LEU A 270 -10.61 20.82 -34.80
C LEU A 270 -11.08 19.78 -35.82
N THR A 271 -11.05 18.48 -35.48
CA THR A 271 -11.49 17.38 -36.38
C THR A 271 -12.92 16.94 -36.11
N GLY A 272 -13.50 17.28 -34.93
CA GLY A 272 -14.85 16.87 -34.53
C GLY A 272 -15.96 17.60 -35.31
N ILE A 273 -17.10 16.96 -35.59
CA ILE A 273 -18.24 17.51 -36.35
C ILE A 273 -18.98 18.57 -35.48
N GLY A 274 -19.28 19.74 -36.06
CA GLY A 274 -20.29 20.68 -35.54
C GLY A 274 -19.79 21.96 -34.87
N SER A 275 -18.48 22.31 -34.84
CA SER A 275 -17.99 23.56 -34.27
C SER A 275 -17.63 24.61 -35.36
N CYS A 276 -18.22 25.80 -35.30
CA CYS A 276 -17.84 26.92 -36.17
C CYS A 276 -16.66 27.77 -35.61
N ALA A 277 -15.90 27.22 -34.65
CA ALA A 277 -14.83 27.92 -33.97
C ALA A 277 -13.57 28.03 -34.84
N THR A 278 -12.91 29.16 -34.76
CA THR A 278 -11.59 29.38 -35.39
C THR A 278 -10.49 28.60 -34.62
N VAL A 279 -9.36 28.34 -35.29
CA VAL A 279 -8.19 27.74 -34.63
C VAL A 279 -7.76 28.48 -33.38
N SER A 280 -7.84 29.83 -33.40
CA SER A 280 -7.47 30.68 -32.25
C SER A 280 -8.43 30.49 -31.08
N GLU A 281 -9.73 30.42 -31.33
CA GLU A 281 -10.73 30.21 -30.27
C GLU A 281 -10.60 28.83 -29.63
N VAL A 282 -10.37 27.78 -30.42
CA VAL A 282 -10.14 26.44 -29.91
C VAL A 282 -8.86 26.37 -29.09
N ALA A 283 -7.75 26.95 -29.56
CA ALA A 283 -6.49 26.99 -28.84
C ALA A 283 -6.63 27.73 -27.49
N THR A 284 -7.31 28.89 -27.47
CA THR A 284 -7.56 29.69 -26.26
C THR A 284 -8.41 28.92 -25.26
N ARG A 285 -9.46 28.23 -25.72
CA ARG A 285 -10.31 27.35 -24.86
C ARG A 285 -9.49 26.37 -24.07
N TRP A 286 -8.45 25.81 -24.65
CA TRP A 286 -7.57 24.82 -24.01
C TRP A 286 -6.33 25.45 -23.36
N GLY A 287 -6.34 26.78 -23.09
CA GLY A 287 -5.29 27.45 -22.35
C GLY A 287 -3.98 27.65 -23.13
N ILE A 288 -4.04 27.63 -24.46
CA ILE A 288 -2.87 27.89 -25.32
C ILE A 288 -2.87 29.36 -25.74
N MET A 289 -1.97 30.14 -25.12
CA MET A 289 -1.90 31.59 -25.34
C MET A 289 -0.92 32.02 -26.44
N HIS A 290 0.00 31.15 -26.86
CA HIS A 290 1.06 31.49 -27.82
C HIS A 290 0.88 30.70 -29.12
N THR A 291 0.19 31.32 -30.09
CA THR A 291 -0.21 30.71 -31.36
C THR A 291 0.95 30.24 -32.23
N GLY A 292 2.10 30.93 -32.22
CA GLY A 292 3.26 30.54 -33.04
C GLY A 292 3.93 29.28 -32.56
N ARG A 293 4.15 29.14 -31.23
CA ARG A 293 4.72 27.90 -30.62
C ARG A 293 3.74 26.73 -30.74
N PHE A 294 2.47 27.02 -30.61
CA PHE A 294 1.40 26.03 -30.76
C PHE A 294 1.36 25.44 -32.17
N ALA A 295 1.36 26.24 -33.23
CA ALA A 295 1.30 25.75 -34.61
C ALA A 295 2.48 24.84 -34.94
N ALA A 296 3.69 25.19 -34.47
CA ALA A 296 4.88 24.37 -34.65
C ALA A 296 4.80 23.04 -33.87
N ALA A 297 4.33 23.06 -32.62
CA ALA A 297 4.15 21.87 -31.78
C ALA A 297 3.07 20.94 -32.36
N TYR A 298 1.96 21.49 -32.80
CA TYR A 298 0.86 20.78 -33.42
C TYR A 298 1.33 20.06 -34.71
N ARG A 299 2.00 20.80 -35.62
CA ARG A 299 2.54 20.20 -36.85
C ARG A 299 3.56 19.09 -36.58
N ARG A 300 4.37 19.25 -35.55
CA ARG A 300 5.34 18.20 -35.15
C ARG A 300 4.61 16.92 -34.67
N LYS A 301 3.48 17.07 -33.98
CA LYS A 301 2.72 15.93 -33.43
C LYS A 301 1.84 15.25 -34.50
N TYR A 302 1.16 16.03 -35.35
CA TYR A 302 0.13 15.49 -36.26
C TYR A 302 0.53 15.53 -37.75
N GLY A 303 1.69 16.08 -38.08
CA GLY A 303 2.17 16.19 -39.47
C GLY A 303 1.53 17.28 -40.31
N VAL A 304 0.42 17.86 -39.87
CA VAL A 304 -0.38 18.91 -40.52
C VAL A 304 -0.51 20.12 -39.63
N THR A 305 -0.85 21.28 -40.21
CA THR A 305 -1.11 22.49 -39.41
C THR A 305 -2.52 22.47 -38.82
N PRO A 306 -2.77 23.22 -37.71
CA PRO A 306 -4.12 23.33 -37.14
C PRO A 306 -5.17 23.83 -38.16
N SER A 307 -4.78 24.71 -39.08
CA SER A 307 -5.66 25.23 -40.11
C SER A 307 -5.96 24.23 -41.23
N GLU A 308 -5.05 23.33 -41.52
CA GLU A 308 -5.28 22.20 -42.43
C GLU A 308 -6.26 21.20 -41.78
N SER A 309 -6.03 20.81 -40.51
CA SER A 309 -6.98 19.94 -39.78
C SER A 309 -8.39 20.52 -39.70
N LEU A 310 -8.53 21.83 -39.56
CA LEU A 310 -9.84 22.50 -39.56
C LEU A 310 -10.52 22.47 -40.95
N ARG A 311 -9.75 22.58 -42.04
CA ARG A 311 -10.27 22.54 -43.41
C ARG A 311 -10.68 21.14 -43.87
N ASP A 312 -9.88 20.13 -43.48
CA ASP A 312 -10.13 18.71 -43.88
C ASP A 312 -11.35 18.10 -43.20
N ARG A 313 -11.97 18.81 -42.27
CA ARG A 313 -13.21 18.49 -41.58
C ARG A 313 -14.46 18.52 -42.45
N GLY A 314 -14.41 19.13 -43.59
CA GLY A 314 -15.56 19.41 -44.47
C GLY A 314 -15.71 18.49 -45.69
N VAL A 315 -14.98 17.36 -45.77
CA VAL A 315 -15.09 16.39 -46.85
C VAL A 315 -15.71 15.09 -46.37
#